data_4257f0db5b02930416897867d033e089
#
_entry.id   4257f0db5b02930416897867d033e089
#
_cell.length_a   1.000
_cell.length_b   1.000
_cell.length_c   1.000
_cell.angle_alpha   90.00
_cell.angle_beta   90.00
_cell.angle_gamma   90.00
#
_symmetry.space_group_name_H-M   'P 1'
#
loop_
_entity.id
_entity.type
_entity.pdbx_description
1 polymer ?
#
loop_
_entity_poly.entity_id
_entity_poly.type
_entity_poly.pdbx_seq_one_letter_code
_entity_poly.pdbx_strand_id
1 'polypeptide(L)'
;MVDIHKSVSNLFQEHEDLLEIFECMDEFSDTQSFCDHYGYKIEDACNAILIKSKKPEHFYALFCVLGVDRLDVNHKGKAVLNSKKLSFASREEAEEITGQIYGGISPLGLPQDIKIYIDKNVMKRDKVFIGGGNRVSKFFLSPETLVNLTNASIEDLT
;
A
#
# COMPACT_ATOMS: atom_id res chain seq x y z
N MET A 1 -23.06 5.07 -4.44
CA MET A 1 -22.07 5.72 -3.56
C MET A 1 -20.96 4.73 -3.20
N VAL A 2 -19.72 5.15 -3.34
CA VAL A 2 -18.59 4.28 -3.03
C VAL A 2 -18.49 4.09 -1.51
N ASP A 3 -18.25 2.85 -1.11
CA ASP A 3 -18.01 2.53 0.30
C ASP A 3 -16.56 2.89 0.67
N ILE A 4 -16.40 3.95 1.43
CA ILE A 4 -15.09 4.47 1.85
C ILE A 4 -14.78 3.94 3.25
N HIS A 5 -13.67 3.23 3.39
CA HIS A 5 -13.28 2.70 4.69
C HIS A 5 -13.01 3.84 5.69
N LYS A 6 -13.46 3.63 6.93
CA LYS A 6 -13.38 4.67 7.98
C LYS A 6 -11.95 5.19 8.21
N SER A 7 -10.94 4.37 8.03
CA SER A 7 -9.54 4.76 8.24
C SER A 7 -9.05 5.81 7.26
N VAL A 8 -9.65 5.90 6.06
CA VAL A 8 -9.22 6.82 5.01
C VAL A 8 -10.25 7.93 4.75
N SER A 9 -11.40 7.89 5.40
CA SER A 9 -12.52 8.79 5.13
C SER A 9 -12.16 10.27 5.31
N ASN A 10 -11.56 10.62 6.44
CA ASN A 10 -11.17 12.02 6.70
C ASN A 10 -10.10 12.49 5.74
N LEU A 11 -9.09 11.65 5.50
CA LEU A 11 -8.01 11.97 4.57
C LEU A 11 -8.55 12.21 3.16
N PHE A 12 -9.47 11.37 2.70
CA PHE A 12 -10.10 11.54 1.41
C PHE A 12 -10.87 12.86 1.32
N GLN A 13 -11.66 13.18 2.34
CA GLN A 13 -12.44 14.43 2.36
C GLN A 13 -11.55 15.66 2.31
N GLU A 14 -10.40 15.62 2.97
CA GLU A 14 -9.45 16.75 2.99
C GLU A 14 -8.68 16.90 1.68
N HIS A 15 -8.60 15.84 0.87
CA HIS A 15 -7.76 15.79 -0.33
C HIS A 15 -8.50 15.27 -1.57
N GLU A 16 -9.79 15.56 -1.68
CA GLU A 16 -10.61 15.10 -2.82
C GLU A 16 -10.08 15.57 -4.18
N ASP A 17 -9.39 16.69 -4.21
CA ASP A 17 -8.78 17.23 -5.42
C ASP A 17 -7.54 16.43 -5.86
N LEU A 18 -6.94 15.65 -4.98
CA LEU A 18 -5.73 14.89 -5.24
C LEU A 18 -5.97 13.37 -5.32
N LEU A 19 -7.10 12.90 -4.82
CA LEU A 19 -7.44 11.49 -4.73
C LEU A 19 -8.69 11.20 -5.55
N GLU A 20 -8.56 10.33 -6.54
CA GLU A 20 -9.70 9.81 -7.29
C GLU A 20 -10.08 8.46 -6.71
N ILE A 21 -11.31 8.32 -6.23
CA ILE A 21 -11.78 7.05 -5.69
C ILE A 21 -12.49 6.25 -6.78
N PHE A 22 -12.23 4.94 -6.81
CA PHE A 22 -12.82 4.00 -7.77
C PHE A 22 -13.52 2.88 -6.99
N GLU A 23 -14.80 2.65 -7.31
CA GLU A 23 -15.55 1.54 -6.75
C GLU A 23 -15.28 0.28 -7.55
N CYS A 24 -14.91 -0.81 -6.88
CA CYS A 24 -14.73 -2.10 -7.53
C CYS A 24 -15.57 -3.18 -6.84
N MET A 25 -15.85 -4.25 -7.57
CA MET A 25 -16.54 -5.40 -6.99
C MET A 25 -15.55 -6.21 -6.15
N ASP A 26 -16.01 -6.75 -5.04
CA ASP A 26 -15.16 -7.54 -4.12
C ASP A 26 -14.42 -8.66 -4.86
N GLU A 27 -15.09 -9.36 -5.78
CA GLU A 27 -14.48 -10.46 -6.55
C GLU A 27 -13.33 -10.03 -7.44
N PHE A 28 -13.21 -8.73 -7.77
CA PHE A 28 -12.13 -8.16 -8.58
C PHE A 28 -11.18 -7.29 -7.76
N SER A 29 -11.11 -7.50 -6.46
CA SER A 29 -10.31 -6.68 -5.57
C SER A 29 -8.79 -6.93 -5.69
N ASP A 30 -8.37 -8.18 -5.96
CA ASP A 30 -6.95 -8.44 -6.10
C ASP A 30 -6.38 -7.77 -7.35
N THR A 31 -5.11 -7.44 -7.31
CA THR A 31 -4.46 -6.59 -8.33
C THR A 31 -4.64 -7.11 -9.75
N GLN A 32 -4.37 -8.38 -9.99
CA GLN A 32 -4.45 -8.94 -11.33
C GLN A 32 -5.90 -8.97 -11.83
N SER A 33 -6.84 -9.43 -11.00
CA SER A 33 -8.26 -9.47 -11.36
C SER A 33 -8.82 -8.08 -11.62
N PHE A 34 -8.39 -7.10 -10.82
CA PHE A 34 -8.78 -5.70 -11.01
C PHE A 34 -8.31 -5.17 -12.36
N CYS A 35 -7.05 -5.37 -12.69
CA CYS A 35 -6.48 -4.93 -13.96
C CYS A 35 -7.18 -5.60 -15.15
N ASP A 36 -7.38 -6.91 -15.06
CA ASP A 36 -8.01 -7.68 -16.15
C ASP A 36 -9.46 -7.27 -16.38
N HIS A 37 -10.21 -7.07 -15.31
CA HIS A 37 -11.63 -6.74 -15.41
C HIS A 37 -11.89 -5.29 -15.80
N TYR A 38 -11.17 -4.33 -15.19
CA TYR A 38 -11.42 -2.91 -15.40
C TYR A 38 -10.51 -2.25 -16.44
N GLY A 39 -9.56 -3.00 -17.01
CA GLY A 39 -8.71 -2.50 -18.09
C GLY A 39 -7.58 -1.60 -17.66
N TYR A 40 -7.11 -1.73 -16.42
CA TYR A 40 -5.96 -0.98 -15.93
C TYR A 40 -4.66 -1.78 -16.08
N LYS A 41 -3.54 -1.05 -16.08
CA LYS A 41 -2.23 -1.67 -16.26
C LYS A 41 -1.63 -2.07 -14.92
N ILE A 42 -1.10 -3.29 -14.84
CA ILE A 42 -0.45 -3.77 -13.63
C ILE A 42 0.81 -2.94 -13.31
N GLU A 43 1.42 -2.31 -14.30
CA GLU A 43 2.54 -1.37 -14.12
C GLU A 43 2.17 -0.16 -13.28
N ASP A 44 0.89 0.18 -13.19
CA ASP A 44 0.40 1.31 -12.40
C ASP A 44 -0.15 0.88 -11.04
N ALA A 45 -0.20 -0.41 -10.76
CA ALA A 45 -0.63 -0.92 -9.46
C ALA A 45 0.48 -0.76 -8.44
N CYS A 46 0.19 -0.10 -7.31
CA CYS A 46 1.12 0.05 -6.20
C CYS A 46 0.60 -0.80 -5.03
N ASN A 47 1.23 -1.94 -4.81
CA ASN A 47 0.82 -2.87 -3.77
C ASN A 47 1.44 -2.50 -2.43
N ALA A 48 0.64 -2.57 -1.37
CA ALA A 48 1.07 -2.31 0.00
C ALA A 48 1.26 -3.65 0.72
N ILE A 49 2.47 -3.88 1.22
CA ILE A 49 2.87 -5.14 1.85
C ILE A 49 3.34 -4.86 3.27
N LEU A 50 2.62 -5.39 4.26
CA LEU A 50 2.99 -5.24 5.67
C LEU A 50 4.04 -6.27 6.03
N ILE A 51 5.17 -5.79 6.52
CA ILE A 51 6.32 -6.60 6.91
C ILE A 51 6.53 -6.49 8.41
N LYS A 52 6.90 -7.60 9.02
CA LYS A 52 7.18 -7.72 10.43
C LYS A 52 8.67 -7.93 10.64
N SER A 53 9.30 -7.04 11.40
CA SER A 53 10.67 -7.24 11.88
C SER A 53 10.63 -8.04 13.17
N LYS A 54 11.50 -9.04 13.27
CA LYS A 54 11.58 -9.93 14.45
C LYS A 54 12.86 -9.71 15.25
N LYS A 55 13.93 -9.26 14.60
CA LYS A 55 15.26 -9.08 15.21
C LYS A 55 15.99 -7.92 14.57
N PRO A 56 16.71 -7.10 15.31
CA PRO A 56 16.88 -7.13 16.76
C PRO A 56 15.63 -6.66 17.52
N GLU A 57 14.73 -5.93 16.86
CA GLU A 57 13.52 -5.38 17.46
C GLU A 57 12.27 -5.90 16.74
N HIS A 58 11.17 -5.94 17.45
CA HIS A 58 9.87 -6.33 16.92
C HIS A 58 9.07 -5.08 16.55
N PHE A 59 8.80 -4.89 15.24
CA PHE A 59 7.97 -3.79 14.75
C PHE A 59 7.40 -4.15 13.37
N TYR A 60 6.47 -3.32 12.91
CA TYR A 60 5.87 -3.46 11.57
C TYR A 60 6.23 -2.27 10.71
N ALA A 61 6.39 -2.51 9.41
CA ALA A 61 6.59 -1.50 8.40
C ALA A 61 5.81 -1.86 7.14
N LEU A 62 5.41 -0.86 6.36
CA LEU A 62 4.70 -1.07 5.11
C LEU A 62 5.63 -0.76 3.94
N PHE A 63 5.75 -1.70 3.02
CA PHE A 63 6.46 -1.50 1.77
C PHE A 63 5.48 -1.40 0.61
N CYS A 64 5.66 -0.37 -0.23
CA CYS A 64 4.84 -0.14 -1.42
C CYS A 64 5.69 -0.37 -2.66
N VAL A 65 5.30 -1.35 -3.49
CA VAL A 65 6.01 -1.73 -4.70
C VAL A 65 5.03 -1.88 -5.86
N LEU A 66 5.49 -1.68 -7.09
CA LEU A 66 4.63 -1.88 -8.27
C LEU A 66 4.26 -3.37 -8.42
N GLY A 67 3.08 -3.60 -8.97
CA GLY A 67 2.58 -4.96 -9.18
C GLY A 67 3.43 -5.82 -10.11
N VAL A 68 4.22 -5.18 -11.00
CA VAL A 68 5.15 -5.89 -11.90
C VAL A 68 6.48 -6.21 -11.24
N ASP A 69 6.78 -5.59 -10.10
CA ASP A 69 8.05 -5.75 -9.40
C ASP A 69 7.88 -6.70 -8.21
N ARG A 70 8.99 -7.23 -7.76
CA ARG A 70 9.02 -8.14 -6.62
C ARG A 70 9.83 -7.53 -5.48
N LEU A 71 9.20 -7.41 -4.31
CA LEU A 71 9.86 -6.93 -3.10
C LEU A 71 11.01 -7.87 -2.69
N ASP A 72 12.22 -7.33 -2.57
CA ASP A 72 13.38 -8.06 -2.08
C ASP A 72 13.44 -7.95 -0.55
N VAL A 73 12.72 -8.83 0.13
CA VAL A 73 12.59 -8.82 1.58
C VAL A 73 13.93 -9.14 2.26
N ASN A 74 14.64 -10.14 1.74
CA ASN A 74 15.80 -10.72 2.45
C ASN A 74 17.07 -9.90 2.34
N HIS A 75 17.18 -9.01 1.37
CA HIS A 75 18.36 -8.15 1.20
C HIS A 75 18.01 -6.69 1.38
N LYS A 76 17.23 -6.14 0.43
CA LYS A 76 16.91 -4.70 0.43
C LYS A 76 15.98 -4.33 1.58
N GLY A 77 14.98 -5.14 1.86
CA GLY A 77 14.07 -4.90 2.99
C GLY A 77 14.80 -4.90 4.32
N LYS A 78 15.66 -5.89 4.53
CA LYS A 78 16.48 -5.97 5.76
C LYS A 78 17.41 -4.77 5.90
N ALA A 79 18.01 -4.33 4.80
CA ALA A 79 18.91 -3.17 4.81
C ALA A 79 18.15 -1.89 5.20
N VAL A 80 17.01 -1.65 4.57
CA VAL A 80 16.18 -0.46 4.82
C VAL A 80 15.70 -0.41 6.27
N LEU A 81 15.27 -1.54 6.81
CA LEU A 81 14.73 -1.61 8.19
C LEU A 81 15.81 -1.86 9.23
N ASN A 82 17.06 -2.04 8.82
CA ASN A 82 18.15 -2.43 9.72
C ASN A 82 17.75 -3.64 10.58
N SER A 83 17.15 -4.63 9.93
CA SER A 83 16.62 -5.84 10.57
C SER A 83 17.38 -7.06 10.13
N LYS A 84 17.52 -8.02 11.02
CA LYS A 84 18.20 -9.30 10.76
C LYS A 84 17.21 -10.38 10.38
N LYS A 85 15.93 -10.21 10.72
CA LYS A 85 14.91 -11.21 10.42
C LYS A 85 13.58 -10.53 10.12
N LEU A 86 13.11 -10.71 8.90
CA LEU A 86 11.83 -10.20 8.42
C LEU A 86 10.92 -11.33 8.01
N SER A 87 9.62 -11.10 8.11
CA SER A 87 8.60 -11.96 7.53
C SER A 87 7.41 -11.12 7.08
N PHE A 88 6.59 -11.69 6.20
CA PHE A 88 5.30 -11.08 5.88
C PHE A 88 4.39 -11.18 7.10
N ALA A 89 3.64 -10.13 7.37
CA ALA A 89 2.60 -10.18 8.39
C ALA A 89 1.51 -11.17 7.95
N SER A 90 0.96 -11.92 8.91
CA SER A 90 -0.19 -12.77 8.62
C SER A 90 -1.42 -11.92 8.32
N ARG A 91 -2.47 -12.54 7.77
CA ARG A 91 -3.75 -11.86 7.54
C ARG A 91 -4.28 -11.22 8.82
N GLU A 92 -4.30 -11.98 9.90
CA GLU A 92 -4.79 -11.52 11.21
C GLU A 92 -3.95 -10.37 11.75
N GLU A 93 -2.63 -10.47 11.66
CA GLU A 93 -1.73 -9.39 12.06
C GLU A 93 -1.96 -8.14 11.22
N ALA A 94 -2.08 -8.30 9.91
CA ALA A 94 -2.28 -7.17 9.00
C ALA A 94 -3.57 -6.42 9.34
N GLU A 95 -4.67 -7.13 9.58
CA GLU A 95 -5.94 -6.49 9.94
C GLU A 95 -5.90 -5.84 11.31
N GLU A 96 -5.27 -6.49 12.29
CA GLU A 96 -5.14 -5.93 13.64
C GLU A 96 -4.28 -4.67 13.65
N ILE A 97 -3.12 -4.72 12.99
CA ILE A 97 -2.14 -3.62 13.01
C ILE A 97 -2.60 -2.42 12.17
N THR A 98 -3.18 -2.66 11.01
CA THR A 98 -3.59 -1.58 10.10
C THR A 98 -4.99 -1.05 10.38
N GLY A 99 -5.85 -1.86 10.98
CA GLY A 99 -7.27 -1.54 11.11
C GLY A 99 -8.04 -1.60 9.80
N GLN A 100 -7.43 -2.15 8.76
CA GLN A 100 -8.01 -2.25 7.41
C GLN A 100 -8.23 -3.70 7.03
N ILE A 101 -8.93 -3.93 5.92
CA ILE A 101 -9.31 -5.27 5.50
C ILE A 101 -8.22 -5.88 4.60
N TYR A 102 -7.80 -7.10 4.91
CA TYR A 102 -6.82 -7.83 4.11
C TYR A 102 -7.32 -8.00 2.67
N GLY A 103 -6.43 -7.78 1.72
CA GLY A 103 -6.79 -7.75 0.29
C GLY A 103 -7.17 -6.36 -0.20
N GLY A 104 -7.29 -5.39 0.71
CA GLY A 104 -7.57 -3.99 0.38
C GLY A 104 -6.71 -3.00 1.15
N ILE A 105 -5.63 -3.46 1.77
CA ILE A 105 -4.80 -2.60 2.61
C ILE A 105 -4.24 -1.43 1.80
N SER A 106 -4.43 -0.23 2.35
CA SER A 106 -3.98 1.03 1.77
C SER A 106 -2.80 1.58 2.57
N PRO A 107 -1.85 2.25 1.91
CA PRO A 107 -0.85 3.04 2.64
C PRO A 107 -1.43 4.30 3.27
N LEU A 108 -2.64 4.69 2.88
CA LEU A 108 -3.33 5.83 3.48
C LEU A 108 -4.11 5.41 4.72
N GLY A 109 -4.19 6.28 5.71
CA GLY A 109 -5.01 6.04 6.90
C GLY A 109 -4.46 5.03 7.90
N LEU A 110 -3.18 4.75 7.86
CA LEU A 110 -2.54 3.83 8.80
C LEU A 110 -2.19 4.53 10.13
N PRO A 111 -2.03 3.76 11.22
CA PRO A 111 -1.47 4.30 12.45
C PRO A 111 -0.11 4.96 12.20
N GLN A 112 0.17 6.05 12.89
CA GLN A 112 1.36 6.87 12.65
C GLN A 112 2.68 6.18 13.00
N ASP A 113 2.65 5.16 13.83
CA ASP A 113 3.83 4.41 14.23
C ASP A 113 4.27 3.38 13.17
N ILE A 114 3.45 3.14 12.14
CA ILE A 114 3.85 2.29 11.02
C ILE A 114 4.58 3.15 9.99
N LYS A 115 5.87 2.91 9.83
CA LYS A 115 6.66 3.59 8.81
C LYS A 115 6.38 3.01 7.44
N ILE A 116 6.32 3.90 6.43
CA ILE A 116 5.99 3.54 5.06
C ILE A 116 7.18 3.82 4.17
N TYR A 117 7.51 2.86 3.33
CA TYR A 117 8.62 2.93 2.37
C TYR A 117 8.05 2.66 0.98
N ILE A 118 8.40 3.52 0.03
CA ILE A 118 7.92 3.41 -1.35
C ILE A 118 9.11 3.11 -2.25
N ASP A 119 8.99 2.06 -3.06
CA ASP A 119 10.04 1.71 -4.00
C ASP A 119 10.26 2.80 -5.05
N LYS A 120 11.50 3.03 -5.39
CA LYS A 120 11.90 4.06 -6.36
C LYS A 120 11.18 3.93 -7.71
N ASN A 121 10.83 2.71 -8.13
CA ASN A 121 10.13 2.48 -9.39
C ASN A 121 8.70 3.04 -9.40
N VAL A 122 8.06 3.11 -8.23
CA VAL A 122 6.74 3.74 -8.10
C VAL A 122 6.81 5.21 -8.55
N MET A 123 7.90 5.89 -8.22
CA MET A 123 8.07 7.31 -8.54
C MET A 123 8.24 7.60 -10.03
N LYS A 124 8.48 6.57 -10.84
CA LYS A 124 8.62 6.70 -12.29
C LYS A 124 7.30 6.69 -13.03
N ARG A 125 6.21 6.37 -12.34
CA ARG A 125 4.88 6.35 -12.95
C ARG A 125 4.22 7.73 -12.86
N ASP A 126 3.35 8.04 -13.82
CA ASP A 126 2.59 9.29 -13.80
C ASP A 126 1.46 9.25 -12.78
N LYS A 127 0.77 8.11 -12.72
CA LYS A 127 -0.33 7.87 -11.80
C LYS A 127 -0.31 6.39 -11.41
N VAL A 128 -0.58 6.14 -10.14
CA VAL A 128 -0.69 4.76 -9.62
C VAL A 128 -2.03 4.59 -8.92
N PHE A 129 -2.43 3.33 -8.70
CA PHE A 129 -3.58 3.04 -7.88
C PHE A 129 -3.19 2.14 -6.71
N ILE A 130 -3.86 2.35 -5.59
CA ILE A 130 -3.59 1.71 -4.30
C ILE A 130 -4.88 1.16 -3.73
N GLY A 131 -4.78 0.25 -2.76
CA GLY A 131 -5.95 -0.22 -2.02
C GLY A 131 -6.65 0.92 -1.28
N GLY A 132 -7.94 0.77 -1.07
CA GLY A 132 -8.78 1.75 -0.37
C GLY A 132 -9.04 1.45 1.10
N GLY A 133 -8.41 0.42 1.67
CA GLY A 133 -8.63 0.00 3.06
C GLY A 133 -9.71 -1.06 3.20
N ASN A 134 -10.51 -1.27 2.17
CA ASN A 134 -11.49 -2.35 2.05
C ASN A 134 -11.35 -3.03 0.69
N ARG A 135 -12.21 -3.97 0.38
CA ARG A 135 -12.13 -4.73 -0.87
C ARG A 135 -12.99 -4.18 -2.00
N VAL A 136 -13.63 -3.03 -1.80
CA VAL A 136 -14.56 -2.47 -2.78
C VAL A 136 -14.19 -1.07 -3.25
N SER A 137 -12.99 -0.60 -2.90
CA SER A 137 -12.52 0.72 -3.32
C SER A 137 -11.03 0.73 -3.57
N LYS A 138 -10.61 1.59 -4.50
CA LYS A 138 -9.21 1.88 -4.77
C LYS A 138 -9.06 3.39 -4.96
N PHE A 139 -7.87 3.90 -4.68
CA PHE A 139 -7.54 5.29 -4.93
C PHE A 139 -6.54 5.40 -6.06
N PHE A 140 -6.77 6.36 -6.95
CA PHE A 140 -5.82 6.76 -7.98
C PHE A 140 -5.20 8.09 -7.58
N LEU A 141 -3.88 8.20 -7.69
CA LEU A 141 -3.14 9.40 -7.28
C LEU A 141 -1.76 9.40 -7.94
N SER A 142 -1.12 10.57 -7.94
CA SER A 142 0.28 10.64 -8.38
C SER A 142 1.19 10.03 -7.31
N PRO A 143 2.36 9.49 -7.70
CA PRO A 143 3.36 9.03 -6.72
C PRO A 143 3.80 10.13 -5.75
N GLU A 144 3.90 11.37 -6.23
CA GLU A 144 4.26 12.51 -5.39
C GLU A 144 3.21 12.75 -4.28
N THR A 145 1.93 12.71 -4.64
CA THR A 145 0.84 12.81 -3.67
C THR A 145 0.91 11.67 -2.66
N LEU A 146 1.19 10.45 -3.13
CA LEU A 146 1.32 9.29 -2.24
C LEU A 146 2.42 9.51 -1.19
N VAL A 147 3.60 9.99 -1.62
CA VAL A 147 4.70 10.30 -0.70
C VAL A 147 4.28 11.38 0.30
N ASN A 148 3.65 12.45 -0.18
CA ASN A 148 3.27 13.57 0.68
C ASN A 148 2.23 13.19 1.73
N LEU A 149 1.22 12.40 1.34
CA LEU A 149 0.15 12.00 2.25
C LEU A 149 0.56 10.93 3.26
N THR A 150 1.58 10.14 2.94
CA THR A 150 2.05 9.05 3.81
C THR A 150 3.30 9.41 4.59
N ASN A 151 3.96 10.51 4.24
CA ASN A 151 5.28 10.86 4.78
C ASN A 151 6.30 9.71 4.59
N ALA A 152 6.18 8.99 3.50
CA ALA A 152 7.00 7.82 3.22
C ALA A 152 8.42 8.17 2.81
N SER A 153 9.34 7.25 3.04
CA SER A 153 10.70 7.31 2.49
C SER A 153 10.74 6.57 1.17
N ILE A 154 11.45 7.14 0.19
CA ILE A 154 11.65 6.50 -1.11
C ILE A 154 12.94 5.67 -1.01
N GLU A 155 12.84 4.38 -1.35
CA GLU A 155 13.95 3.45 -1.18
C GLU A 155 14.05 2.51 -2.38
N ASP A 156 15.17 1.82 -2.50
CA ASP A 156 15.36 0.73 -3.46
C ASP A 156 14.93 -0.58 -2.79
N LEU A 157 13.77 -1.11 -3.19
CA LEU A 157 13.15 -2.28 -2.55
C LEU A 157 13.05 -3.52 -3.45
N THR A 158 13.35 -3.39 -4.73
CA THR A 158 13.13 -4.47 -5.71
C THR A 158 14.37 -4.90 -6.51
#